data_cb0a03bfed3af004d2df5a3a16d647bb
#
_entry.id   cb0a03bfed3af004d2df5a3a16d647bb
#
_cell.length_a   1.000
_cell.length_b   1.000
_cell.length_c   1.000
_cell.angle_alpha   90.00
_cell.angle_beta   90.00
_cell.angle_gamma   90.00
#
_symmetry.space_group_name_H-M   'P 1'
#
loop_
_entity.id
_entity.type
_entity.pdbx_description
1 polymer ?
#
loop_
_entity_poly.entity_id
_entity_poly.type
_entity_poly.pdbx_seq_one_letter_code
_entity_poly.pdbx_strand_id
1 'polypeptide(L)'
;MLAIDHVHKEFGSVRAVNDVSFRVDDGVTFGLLGPNGAGKTTTMRMILGILTPDGGSVAWNGKAVDGSMRRRCGYLPEERGLYGKMKVSEQIAFFGRLHGLVEPEISKRTEAWIERLGIGQYANRPCSELSKGNQQKVQVACAAVHEPELLILDEPFSGLDPVNAEMLLGILGEMKARGTTLILSSHQMWQLEELCSQFCIIAAGENRAQGTLDELRAAWQTRTLRVAPGTGGVRALLERQAGGSFIADNDGKLDFSLPADTDFAALLRSLVGAEAITSYEVIEPSLHDIYIRATEQVPA
;
A
#
# COMPACT_ATOMS: atom_id res chain seq x y z
N MET A 1 4.90 -18.39 3.00
CA MET A 1 4.75 -17.77 1.64
C MET A 1 3.31 -17.92 1.18
N LEU A 2 2.67 -16.83 0.77
CA LEU A 2 1.38 -16.80 0.07
C LEU A 2 1.64 -16.79 -1.45
N ALA A 3 0.91 -17.59 -2.20
CA ALA A 3 0.97 -17.65 -3.65
C ALA A 3 -0.44 -17.48 -4.23
N ILE A 4 -0.57 -16.53 -5.14
CA ILE A 4 -1.72 -16.29 -5.98
C ILE A 4 -1.29 -16.61 -7.41
N ASP A 5 -1.97 -17.54 -8.06
CA ASP A 5 -1.54 -18.08 -9.33
C ASP A 5 -2.70 -18.09 -10.34
N HIS A 6 -2.61 -17.20 -11.33
CA HIS A 6 -3.56 -17.02 -12.43
C HIS A 6 -5.03 -16.96 -11.99
N VAL A 7 -5.33 -16.18 -10.91
CA VAL A 7 -6.71 -16.12 -10.40
C VAL A 7 -7.61 -15.28 -11.29
N HIS A 8 -8.83 -15.80 -11.47
CA HIS A 8 -9.91 -15.13 -12.19
C HIS A 8 -11.16 -15.05 -11.32
N LYS A 9 -11.94 -13.97 -11.46
CA LYS A 9 -13.22 -13.83 -10.79
C LYS A 9 -14.19 -12.98 -11.60
N GLU A 10 -15.37 -13.53 -11.85
CA GLU A 10 -16.46 -12.87 -12.55
C GLU A 10 -17.70 -12.74 -11.65
N PHE A 11 -18.42 -11.65 -11.82
CA PHE A 11 -19.73 -11.40 -11.20
C PHE A 11 -20.72 -11.04 -12.30
N GLY A 12 -21.49 -12.03 -12.74
CA GLY A 12 -22.37 -11.88 -13.91
C GLY A 12 -21.55 -11.56 -15.17
N SER A 13 -21.76 -10.40 -15.77
CA SER A 13 -21.01 -9.94 -16.95
C SER A 13 -19.73 -9.17 -16.62
N VAL A 14 -19.45 -8.90 -15.34
CA VAL A 14 -18.29 -8.11 -14.93
C VAL A 14 -17.15 -9.04 -14.52
N ARG A 15 -16.03 -8.98 -15.25
CA ARG A 15 -14.79 -9.65 -14.88
C ARG A 15 -14.01 -8.75 -13.91
N ALA A 16 -14.18 -9.00 -12.62
CA ALA A 16 -13.55 -8.21 -11.56
C ALA A 16 -12.05 -8.50 -11.40
N VAL A 17 -11.63 -9.74 -11.67
CA VAL A 17 -10.22 -10.17 -11.69
C VAL A 17 -10.00 -11.02 -12.93
N ASN A 18 -8.97 -10.68 -13.71
CA ASN A 18 -8.69 -11.29 -15.01
C ASN A 18 -7.20 -11.66 -15.12
N ASP A 19 -6.77 -12.74 -14.48
CA ASP A 19 -5.39 -13.20 -14.48
C ASP A 19 -4.46 -12.39 -13.56
N VAL A 20 -4.71 -12.47 -12.25
CA VAL A 20 -3.82 -11.88 -11.23
C VAL A 20 -2.91 -12.96 -10.64
N SER A 21 -1.60 -12.71 -10.66
CA SER A 21 -0.57 -13.61 -10.11
C SER A 21 0.47 -12.81 -9.34
N PHE A 22 0.75 -13.19 -8.08
CA PHE A 22 1.87 -12.68 -7.31
C PHE A 22 2.19 -13.60 -6.13
N ARG A 23 3.34 -13.36 -5.51
CA ARG A 23 3.78 -14.09 -4.31
C ARG A 23 4.16 -13.11 -3.22
N VAL A 24 3.89 -13.51 -1.97
CA VAL A 24 4.26 -12.74 -0.79
C VAL A 24 4.98 -13.69 0.18
N ASP A 25 6.24 -13.42 0.46
CA ASP A 25 7.00 -14.20 1.43
C ASP A 25 6.55 -13.90 2.86
N ASP A 26 6.82 -14.83 3.78
CA ASP A 26 6.47 -14.64 5.18
C ASP A 26 7.25 -13.46 5.78
N GLY A 27 6.57 -12.62 6.56
CA GLY A 27 7.15 -11.41 7.15
C GLY A 27 7.31 -10.21 6.20
N VAL A 28 6.95 -10.37 4.93
CA VAL A 28 6.97 -9.27 3.95
C VAL A 28 5.76 -8.36 4.13
N THR A 29 5.95 -7.06 3.95
CA THR A 29 4.88 -6.10 3.77
C THR A 29 4.69 -5.80 2.29
N PHE A 30 3.51 -6.11 1.79
CA PHE A 30 3.15 -6.07 0.37
C PHE A 30 2.07 -5.04 0.08
N GLY A 31 2.33 -4.14 -0.83
CA GLY A 31 1.39 -3.12 -1.30
C GLY A 31 0.60 -3.60 -2.52
N LEU A 32 -0.72 -3.65 -2.40
CA LEU A 32 -1.64 -3.96 -3.50
C LEU A 32 -2.30 -2.68 -3.99
N LEU A 33 -1.86 -2.17 -5.14
CA LEU A 33 -2.27 -0.89 -5.69
C LEU A 33 -3.19 -1.06 -6.89
N GLY A 34 -3.97 -0.03 -7.17
CA GLY A 34 -4.84 -0.01 -8.35
C GLY A 34 -5.99 0.99 -8.16
N PRO A 35 -6.62 1.45 -9.23
CA PRO A 35 -7.80 2.31 -9.14
C PRO A 35 -9.00 1.59 -8.50
N ASN A 36 -10.05 2.36 -8.20
CA ASN A 36 -11.30 1.77 -7.74
C ASN A 36 -11.86 0.85 -8.83
N GLY A 37 -12.34 -0.33 -8.41
CA GLY A 37 -12.81 -1.34 -9.35
C GLY A 37 -11.72 -2.19 -10.01
N ALA A 38 -10.43 -1.97 -9.72
CA ALA A 38 -9.32 -2.74 -10.30
C ALA A 38 -9.27 -4.22 -9.88
N GLY A 39 -10.05 -4.63 -8.87
CA GLY A 39 -10.07 -6.01 -8.36
C GLY A 39 -9.31 -6.23 -7.05
N LYS A 40 -8.76 -5.19 -6.41
CA LYS A 40 -7.98 -5.30 -5.15
C LYS A 40 -8.75 -6.01 -4.03
N THR A 41 -9.90 -5.47 -3.63
CA THR A 41 -10.76 -6.04 -2.59
C THR A 41 -11.22 -7.46 -2.94
N THR A 42 -11.54 -7.73 -4.21
CA THR A 42 -11.88 -9.07 -4.69
C THR A 42 -10.72 -10.04 -4.52
N THR A 43 -9.51 -9.64 -4.89
CA THR A 43 -8.28 -10.43 -4.72
C THR A 43 -8.01 -10.69 -3.23
N MET A 44 -8.11 -9.68 -2.37
CA MET A 44 -7.95 -9.84 -0.92
C MET A 44 -8.98 -10.81 -0.32
N ARG A 45 -10.24 -10.75 -0.77
CA ARG A 45 -11.30 -11.69 -0.34
C ARG A 45 -11.04 -13.11 -0.83
N MET A 46 -10.43 -13.30 -2.01
CA MET A 46 -10.00 -14.62 -2.49
C MET A 46 -8.82 -15.16 -1.65
N ILE A 47 -7.86 -14.33 -1.28
CA ILE A 47 -6.75 -14.70 -0.37
C ILE A 47 -7.28 -15.21 0.97
N LEU A 48 -8.34 -14.60 1.48
CA LEU A 48 -8.98 -15.00 2.75
C LEU A 48 -9.94 -16.20 2.60
N GLY A 49 -10.14 -16.71 1.38
CA GLY A 49 -11.14 -17.75 1.10
C GLY A 49 -12.58 -17.31 1.39
N ILE A 50 -12.86 -16.01 1.45
CA ILE A 50 -14.21 -15.43 1.52
C ILE A 50 -14.89 -15.59 0.15
N LEU A 51 -14.11 -15.43 -0.93
CA LEU A 51 -14.54 -15.68 -2.30
C LEU A 51 -13.71 -16.82 -2.88
N THR A 52 -14.36 -17.71 -3.61
CA THR A 52 -13.68 -18.74 -4.39
C THR A 52 -13.35 -18.16 -5.77
N PRO A 53 -12.11 -18.26 -6.26
CA PRO A 53 -11.79 -17.89 -7.63
C PRO A 53 -12.51 -18.82 -8.61
N ASP A 54 -12.84 -18.31 -9.80
CA ASP A 54 -13.47 -19.10 -10.87
C ASP A 54 -12.41 -19.86 -11.69
N GLY A 55 -11.14 -19.42 -11.60
CA GLY A 55 -9.96 -20.10 -12.15
C GLY A 55 -8.71 -19.69 -11.41
N GLY A 56 -7.64 -20.45 -11.61
CA GLY A 56 -6.39 -20.28 -10.88
C GLY A 56 -6.42 -20.83 -9.45
N SER A 57 -5.45 -20.45 -8.64
CA SER A 57 -5.36 -20.95 -7.26
C SER A 57 -4.80 -19.91 -6.27
N VAL A 58 -5.20 -20.05 -5.00
CA VAL A 58 -4.62 -19.34 -3.88
C VAL A 58 -4.13 -20.36 -2.87
N ALA A 59 -2.86 -20.29 -2.52
CA ALA A 59 -2.23 -21.18 -1.56
C ALA A 59 -1.40 -20.42 -0.53
N TRP A 60 -1.46 -20.83 0.73
CA TRP A 60 -0.62 -20.35 1.80
C TRP A 60 0.19 -21.47 2.41
N ASN A 61 1.53 -21.31 2.43
CA ASN A 61 2.47 -22.34 2.85
C ASN A 61 2.24 -23.68 2.12
N GLY A 62 1.99 -23.59 0.81
CA GLY A 62 1.77 -24.75 -0.08
C GLY A 62 0.43 -25.44 0.09
N LYS A 63 -0.50 -24.92 0.92
CA LYS A 63 -1.83 -25.45 1.12
C LYS A 63 -2.89 -24.51 0.57
N ALA A 64 -3.92 -25.07 -0.03
CA ALA A 64 -5.08 -24.29 -0.45
C ALA A 64 -5.71 -23.60 0.78
N VAL A 65 -6.25 -22.39 0.55
CA VAL A 65 -6.88 -21.59 1.60
C VAL A 65 -8.16 -22.29 2.10
N ASP A 66 -8.23 -22.53 3.39
CA ASP A 66 -9.36 -23.14 4.07
C ASP A 66 -9.81 -22.38 5.34
N GLY A 67 -10.83 -22.91 6.01
CA GLY A 67 -11.35 -22.31 7.24
C GLY A 67 -10.35 -22.28 8.41
N SER A 68 -9.34 -23.16 8.43
CA SER A 68 -8.33 -23.20 9.49
C SER A 68 -7.36 -22.02 9.36
N MET A 69 -7.05 -21.65 8.13
CA MET A 69 -6.22 -20.50 7.79
C MET A 69 -6.84 -19.19 8.28
N ARG A 70 -8.16 -19.01 8.18
CA ARG A 70 -8.85 -17.77 8.58
C ARG A 70 -8.61 -17.40 10.04
N ARG A 71 -8.43 -18.37 10.93
CA ARG A 71 -8.13 -18.10 12.35
C ARG A 71 -6.74 -17.48 12.56
N ARG A 72 -5.84 -17.69 11.63
CA ARG A 72 -4.47 -17.14 11.61
C ARG A 72 -4.35 -15.86 10.81
N CYS A 73 -5.45 -15.44 10.16
CA CYS A 73 -5.50 -14.22 9.35
C CYS A 73 -6.29 -13.14 10.08
N GLY A 74 -5.81 -11.90 10.01
CA GLY A 74 -6.58 -10.71 10.33
C GLY A 74 -7.05 -10.03 9.05
N TYR A 75 -8.23 -9.44 9.09
CA TYR A 75 -8.77 -8.69 7.95
C TYR A 75 -9.45 -7.40 8.39
N LEU A 76 -9.04 -6.30 7.79
CA LEU A 76 -9.71 -5.02 7.87
C LEU A 76 -10.29 -4.71 6.49
N PRO A 77 -11.62 -4.77 6.32
CA PRO A 77 -12.28 -4.37 5.08
C PRO A 77 -12.35 -2.84 4.94
N GLU A 78 -12.43 -2.36 3.70
CA GLU A 78 -12.67 -0.94 3.39
C GLU A 78 -13.98 -0.44 4.01
N GLU A 79 -15.05 -1.25 3.92
CA GLU A 79 -16.33 -0.97 4.57
C GLU A 79 -16.27 -1.25 6.07
N ARG A 80 -16.89 -0.38 6.86
CA ARG A 80 -16.88 -0.52 8.31
C ARG A 80 -17.74 -1.68 8.77
N GLY A 81 -17.08 -2.76 9.22
CA GLY A 81 -17.70 -3.96 9.77
C GLY A 81 -17.95 -3.93 11.29
N LEU A 82 -18.10 -2.73 11.89
CA LEU A 82 -18.31 -2.63 13.34
C LEU A 82 -19.78 -2.86 13.71
N TYR A 83 -20.00 -3.61 14.79
CA TYR A 83 -21.33 -3.72 15.43
C TYR A 83 -21.61 -2.43 16.21
N GLY A 84 -22.34 -1.50 15.62
CA GLY A 84 -22.50 -0.14 16.14
C GLY A 84 -23.01 -0.05 17.59
N LYS A 85 -23.85 -0.97 18.04
CA LYS A 85 -24.41 -1.01 19.41
C LYS A 85 -23.47 -1.66 20.44
N MET A 86 -22.43 -2.37 19.99
CA MET A 86 -21.45 -3.01 20.86
C MET A 86 -20.44 -2.01 21.37
N LYS A 87 -20.03 -2.11 22.63
CA LYS A 87 -18.98 -1.28 23.19
C LYS A 87 -17.63 -1.61 22.53
N VAL A 88 -16.74 -0.63 22.50
CA VAL A 88 -15.39 -0.76 21.92
C VAL A 88 -14.65 -1.98 22.52
N SER A 89 -14.56 -2.06 23.84
CA SER A 89 -13.88 -3.18 24.53
C SER A 89 -14.53 -4.52 24.26
N GLU A 90 -15.86 -4.59 24.28
CA GLU A 90 -16.62 -5.80 23.99
C GLU A 90 -16.38 -6.28 22.56
N GLN A 91 -16.30 -5.35 21.60
CA GLN A 91 -16.08 -5.69 20.20
C GLN A 91 -14.68 -6.23 19.95
N ILE A 92 -13.63 -5.60 20.48
CA ILE A 92 -12.26 -6.10 20.35
C ILE A 92 -12.15 -7.50 20.99
N ALA A 93 -12.69 -7.67 22.21
CA ALA A 93 -12.74 -8.97 22.88
C ALA A 93 -13.52 -10.03 22.10
N PHE A 94 -14.64 -9.64 21.46
CA PHE A 94 -15.44 -10.54 20.62
C PHE A 94 -14.63 -11.08 19.44
N PHE A 95 -13.88 -10.23 18.71
CA PHE A 95 -13.02 -10.67 17.63
C PHE A 95 -11.87 -11.56 18.13
N GLY A 96 -11.29 -11.26 19.30
CA GLY A 96 -10.33 -12.16 19.94
C GLY A 96 -10.89 -13.57 20.16
N ARG A 97 -12.13 -13.68 20.68
CA ARG A 97 -12.82 -14.99 20.87
C ARG A 97 -13.08 -15.70 19.54
N LEU A 98 -13.51 -15.00 18.51
CA LEU A 98 -13.74 -15.58 17.18
C LEU A 98 -12.48 -16.24 16.60
N HIS A 99 -11.30 -15.67 16.92
CA HIS A 99 -10.01 -16.20 16.49
C HIS A 99 -9.39 -17.21 17.49
N GLY A 100 -10.14 -17.59 18.55
CA GLY A 100 -9.77 -18.68 19.45
C GLY A 100 -8.97 -18.25 20.69
N LEU A 101 -8.86 -16.94 20.97
CA LEU A 101 -8.31 -16.49 22.24
C LEU A 101 -9.26 -16.86 23.40
N VAL A 102 -8.69 -17.09 24.58
CA VAL A 102 -9.40 -17.39 25.83
C VAL A 102 -8.99 -16.40 26.92
N GLU A 103 -9.85 -16.27 27.95
CA GLU A 103 -9.47 -15.48 29.13
C GLU A 103 -8.32 -16.18 29.91
N PRO A 104 -7.37 -15.41 30.53
CA PRO A 104 -7.35 -13.95 30.66
C PRO A 104 -6.68 -13.20 29.49
N GLU A 105 -6.21 -13.90 28.46
CA GLU A 105 -5.46 -13.30 27.34
C GLU A 105 -6.30 -12.29 26.55
N ILE A 106 -7.60 -12.54 26.40
CA ILE A 106 -8.52 -11.62 25.71
C ILE A 106 -8.54 -10.26 26.40
N SER A 107 -8.75 -10.24 27.73
CA SER A 107 -8.80 -9.00 28.49
C SER A 107 -7.49 -8.23 28.39
N LYS A 108 -6.36 -8.89 28.60
CA LYS A 108 -5.02 -8.32 28.50
C LYS A 108 -4.76 -7.68 27.13
N ARG A 109 -5.04 -8.40 26.04
CA ARG A 109 -4.82 -7.89 24.68
C ARG A 109 -5.79 -6.78 24.33
N THR A 110 -7.04 -6.87 24.76
CA THR A 110 -8.03 -5.81 24.54
C THR A 110 -7.59 -4.49 25.20
N GLU A 111 -7.15 -4.54 26.46
CA GLU A 111 -6.64 -3.39 27.19
C GLU A 111 -5.39 -2.81 26.50
N ALA A 112 -4.44 -3.65 26.12
CA ALA A 112 -3.23 -3.23 25.43
C ALA A 112 -3.53 -2.53 24.09
N TRP A 113 -4.48 -3.03 23.30
CA TRP A 113 -4.89 -2.40 22.04
C TRP A 113 -5.60 -1.06 22.28
N ILE A 114 -6.48 -0.97 23.28
CA ILE A 114 -7.18 0.26 23.64
C ILE A 114 -6.19 1.36 24.06
N GLU A 115 -5.21 1.01 24.88
CA GLU A 115 -4.14 1.91 25.31
C GLU A 115 -3.27 2.37 24.12
N ARG A 116 -2.80 1.41 23.34
CA ARG A 116 -1.91 1.62 22.19
C ARG A 116 -2.51 2.54 21.12
N LEU A 117 -3.83 2.47 20.92
CA LEU A 117 -4.57 3.29 19.97
C LEU A 117 -5.06 4.62 20.57
N GLY A 118 -4.83 4.86 21.87
CA GLY A 118 -5.27 6.08 22.57
C GLY A 118 -6.78 6.24 22.60
N ILE A 119 -7.54 5.15 22.71
CA ILE A 119 -9.02 5.14 22.72
C ILE A 119 -9.63 4.74 24.07
N GLY A 120 -8.85 4.81 25.16
CA GLY A 120 -9.28 4.40 26.50
C GLY A 120 -10.57 5.09 26.98
N GLN A 121 -10.72 6.40 26.68
CA GLN A 121 -11.94 7.17 27.03
C GLN A 121 -13.21 6.66 26.31
N TYR A 122 -13.07 5.85 25.28
CA TYR A 122 -14.17 5.30 24.51
C TYR A 122 -14.43 3.82 24.80
N ALA A 123 -13.62 3.16 25.65
CA ALA A 123 -13.67 1.71 25.87
C ALA A 123 -15.08 1.17 26.18
N ASN A 124 -15.87 1.93 26.96
CA ASN A 124 -17.23 1.59 27.36
C ASN A 124 -18.33 2.24 26.50
N ARG A 125 -17.99 2.94 25.42
CA ARG A 125 -18.97 3.57 24.52
C ARG A 125 -19.32 2.65 23.34
N PRO A 126 -20.56 2.73 22.85
CA PRO A 126 -20.96 2.07 21.61
C PRO A 126 -20.10 2.55 20.44
N CYS A 127 -19.73 1.63 19.53
CA CYS A 127 -18.92 1.95 18.37
C CYS A 127 -19.55 3.00 17.44
N SER A 128 -20.90 3.07 17.40
CA SER A 128 -21.63 4.07 16.60
C SER A 128 -21.45 5.52 17.06
N GLU A 129 -21.03 5.75 18.32
CA GLU A 129 -20.79 7.08 18.87
C GLU A 129 -19.38 7.63 18.57
N LEU A 130 -18.51 6.82 17.97
CA LEU A 130 -17.14 7.21 17.68
C LEU A 130 -17.07 8.01 16.38
N SER A 131 -16.07 8.92 16.30
CA SER A 131 -15.68 9.53 15.03
C SER A 131 -15.19 8.47 14.04
N LYS A 132 -15.20 8.80 12.75
CA LYS A 132 -14.73 7.91 11.69
C LYS A 132 -13.31 7.39 11.95
N GLY A 133 -12.40 8.25 12.37
CA GLY A 133 -11.02 7.85 12.68
C GLY A 133 -10.93 6.90 13.88
N ASN A 134 -11.72 7.14 14.95
CA ASN A 134 -11.74 6.21 16.09
C ASN A 134 -12.40 4.88 15.74
N GLN A 135 -13.42 4.86 14.87
CA GLN A 135 -13.97 3.61 14.35
C GLN A 135 -12.91 2.82 13.57
N GLN A 136 -12.09 3.50 12.75
CA GLN A 136 -10.97 2.89 12.03
C GLN A 136 -9.96 2.24 12.98
N LYS A 137 -9.58 2.93 14.06
CA LYS A 137 -8.72 2.38 15.10
C LYS A 137 -9.29 1.10 15.71
N VAL A 138 -10.58 1.10 16.05
CA VAL A 138 -11.25 -0.09 16.59
C VAL A 138 -11.22 -1.25 15.58
N GLN A 139 -11.44 -0.98 14.30
CA GLN A 139 -11.35 -2.01 13.25
C GLN A 139 -9.94 -2.62 13.16
N VAL A 140 -8.89 -1.79 13.22
CA VAL A 140 -7.50 -2.28 13.25
C VAL A 140 -7.27 -3.17 14.45
N ALA A 141 -7.72 -2.76 15.66
CA ALA A 141 -7.62 -3.59 16.86
C ALA A 141 -8.34 -4.93 16.68
N CYS A 142 -9.57 -4.93 16.15
CA CYS A 142 -10.32 -6.14 15.89
C CYS A 142 -9.60 -7.10 14.91
N ALA A 143 -8.98 -6.54 13.86
CA ALA A 143 -8.25 -7.32 12.88
C ALA A 143 -6.93 -7.91 13.42
N ALA A 144 -6.34 -7.29 14.45
CA ALA A 144 -4.99 -7.60 14.90
C ALA A 144 -4.90 -8.18 16.33
N VAL A 145 -5.98 -8.16 17.14
CA VAL A 145 -5.97 -8.55 18.57
C VAL A 145 -5.50 -9.99 18.81
N HIS A 146 -5.71 -10.88 17.87
CA HIS A 146 -5.29 -12.28 17.94
C HIS A 146 -3.87 -12.54 17.47
N GLU A 147 -3.10 -11.47 17.12
CA GLU A 147 -1.73 -11.56 16.59
C GLU A 147 -1.63 -12.46 15.35
N PRO A 148 -2.27 -12.07 14.25
CA PRO A 148 -2.32 -12.88 13.04
C PRO A 148 -0.92 -13.07 12.42
N GLU A 149 -0.73 -14.19 11.74
CA GLU A 149 0.45 -14.44 10.91
C GLU A 149 0.38 -13.69 9.57
N LEU A 150 -0.85 -13.51 9.04
CA LEU A 150 -1.16 -12.73 7.86
C LEU A 150 -2.23 -11.68 8.20
N LEU A 151 -1.92 -10.41 8.02
CA LEU A 151 -2.86 -9.31 8.21
C LEU A 151 -3.11 -8.59 6.89
N ILE A 152 -4.36 -8.60 6.45
CA ILE A 152 -4.81 -7.94 5.22
C ILE A 152 -5.60 -6.69 5.60
N LEU A 153 -5.18 -5.54 5.07
CA LEU A 153 -5.74 -4.23 5.40
C LEU A 153 -6.15 -3.51 4.12
N ASP A 154 -7.45 -3.37 3.93
CA ASP A 154 -8.03 -2.65 2.78
C ASP A 154 -8.32 -1.21 3.21
N GLU A 155 -7.52 -0.24 2.70
CA GLU A 155 -7.57 1.19 3.01
C GLU A 155 -7.46 1.50 4.53
N PRO A 156 -6.44 1.00 5.25
CA PRO A 156 -6.37 1.13 6.72
C PRO A 156 -6.25 2.57 7.23
N PHE A 157 -5.75 3.49 6.41
CA PHE A 157 -5.54 4.89 6.76
C PHE A 157 -6.74 5.80 6.44
N SER A 158 -7.79 5.24 5.85
CA SER A 158 -8.97 5.99 5.45
C SER A 158 -9.67 6.68 6.64
N GLY A 159 -9.81 8.01 6.56
CA GLY A 159 -10.48 8.80 7.59
C GLY A 159 -9.66 9.06 8.85
N LEU A 160 -8.37 8.74 8.86
CA LEU A 160 -7.42 9.15 9.88
C LEU A 160 -6.85 10.55 9.54
N ASP A 161 -6.64 11.35 10.56
CA ASP A 161 -5.81 12.54 10.47
C ASP A 161 -4.31 12.15 10.43
N PRO A 162 -3.39 13.07 10.07
CA PRO A 162 -1.97 12.75 9.92
C PRO A 162 -1.34 12.12 11.18
N VAL A 163 -1.69 12.60 12.38
CA VAL A 163 -1.14 12.09 13.64
C VAL A 163 -1.56 10.65 13.89
N ASN A 164 -2.84 10.34 13.64
CA ASN A 164 -3.37 9.00 13.79
C ASN A 164 -2.87 8.04 12.68
N ALA A 165 -2.63 8.55 11.47
CA ALA A 165 -2.02 7.78 10.39
C ALA A 165 -0.56 7.40 10.72
N GLU A 166 0.24 8.33 11.23
CA GLU A 166 1.62 8.08 11.68
C GLU A 166 1.67 7.06 12.83
N MET A 167 0.77 7.19 13.81
CA MET A 167 0.64 6.20 14.88
C MET A 167 0.34 4.80 14.31
N LEU A 168 -0.58 4.68 13.35
CA LEU A 168 -0.91 3.40 12.73
C LEU A 168 0.27 2.85 11.92
N LEU A 169 1.01 3.69 11.19
CA LEU A 169 2.24 3.30 10.50
C LEU A 169 3.25 2.68 11.48
N GLY A 170 3.47 3.32 12.64
CA GLY A 170 4.33 2.79 13.70
C GLY A 170 3.87 1.41 14.19
N ILE A 171 2.57 1.23 14.43
CA ILE A 171 1.98 -0.04 14.85
C ILE A 171 2.21 -1.14 13.81
N LEU A 172 1.95 -0.85 12.53
CA LEU A 172 2.15 -1.82 11.45
C LEU A 172 3.64 -2.13 11.26
N GLY A 173 4.52 -1.14 11.42
CA GLY A 173 5.98 -1.32 11.43
C GLY A 173 6.46 -2.28 12.52
N GLU A 174 5.92 -2.17 13.75
CA GLU A 174 6.21 -3.10 14.82
C GLU A 174 5.69 -4.52 14.54
N MET A 175 4.50 -4.66 13.93
CA MET A 175 3.97 -5.97 13.54
C MET A 175 4.85 -6.62 12.47
N LYS A 176 5.30 -5.85 11.47
CA LYS A 176 6.30 -6.27 10.48
C LYS A 176 7.59 -6.76 11.16
N ALA A 177 8.12 -6.00 12.11
CA ALA A 177 9.34 -6.35 12.85
C ALA A 177 9.21 -7.65 13.67
N ARG A 178 7.98 -8.02 14.06
CA ARG A 178 7.67 -9.30 14.73
C ARG A 178 7.45 -10.45 13.74
N GLY A 179 7.55 -10.20 12.44
CA GLY A 179 7.41 -11.22 11.39
C GLY A 179 5.99 -11.43 10.88
N THR A 180 5.03 -10.54 11.21
CA THR A 180 3.70 -10.56 10.61
C THR A 180 3.79 -10.24 9.12
N THR A 181 3.21 -11.07 8.28
CA THR A 181 3.03 -10.77 6.86
C THR A 181 1.89 -9.77 6.69
N LEU A 182 2.14 -8.65 6.01
CA LEU A 182 1.14 -7.61 5.80
C LEU A 182 0.80 -7.47 4.32
N ILE A 183 -0.49 -7.38 3.99
CA ILE A 183 -0.96 -6.97 2.66
C ILE A 183 -1.81 -5.73 2.84
N LEU A 184 -1.42 -4.64 2.19
CA LEU A 184 -2.10 -3.35 2.32
C LEU A 184 -2.55 -2.83 0.96
N SER A 185 -3.75 -2.25 0.92
CA SER A 185 -4.13 -1.30 -0.12
C SER A 185 -4.15 0.11 0.45
N SER A 186 -3.81 1.11 -0.34
CA SER A 186 -4.02 2.52 0.00
C SER A 186 -3.99 3.39 -1.27
N HIS A 187 -4.75 4.48 -1.25
CA HIS A 187 -4.64 5.56 -2.22
C HIS A 187 -3.54 6.57 -1.87
N GLN A 188 -2.98 6.49 -0.66
CA GLN A 188 -1.90 7.36 -0.19
C GLN A 188 -0.55 6.64 -0.40
N MET A 189 0.05 6.84 -1.56
CA MET A 189 1.24 6.10 -2.03
C MET A 189 2.43 6.21 -1.07
N TRP A 190 2.64 7.39 -0.42
CA TRP A 190 3.76 7.61 0.49
C TRP A 190 3.74 6.65 1.69
N GLN A 191 2.55 6.30 2.22
CA GLN A 191 2.42 5.35 3.32
C GLN A 191 2.84 3.94 2.89
N LEU A 192 2.52 3.58 1.65
CA LEU A 192 2.94 2.30 1.09
C LEU A 192 4.44 2.27 0.81
N GLU A 193 5.02 3.35 0.30
CA GLU A 193 6.48 3.46 0.11
C GLU A 193 7.24 3.28 1.42
N GLU A 194 6.74 3.86 2.52
CA GLU A 194 7.39 3.77 3.83
C GLU A 194 7.30 2.36 4.43
N LEU A 195 6.16 1.68 4.25
CA LEU A 195 5.88 0.44 4.96
C LEU A 195 6.18 -0.82 4.13
N CYS A 196 5.87 -0.78 2.82
CA CYS A 196 5.93 -1.94 1.95
C CYS A 196 7.32 -2.13 1.33
N SER A 197 7.74 -3.38 1.22
CA SER A 197 8.98 -3.76 0.53
C SER A 197 8.74 -4.31 -0.88
N GLN A 198 7.51 -4.71 -1.18
CA GLN A 198 7.11 -5.23 -2.48
C GLN A 198 5.73 -4.70 -2.85
N PHE A 199 5.47 -4.59 -4.15
CA PHE A 199 4.26 -3.99 -4.69
C PHE A 199 3.70 -4.82 -5.85
N CYS A 200 2.39 -4.77 -6.01
CA CYS A 200 1.69 -5.20 -7.22
C CYS A 200 0.66 -4.13 -7.59
N ILE A 201 0.73 -3.65 -8.81
CA ILE A 201 -0.22 -2.70 -9.38
C ILE A 201 -1.20 -3.48 -10.25
N ILE A 202 -2.49 -3.42 -9.89
CA ILE A 202 -3.57 -4.07 -10.63
C ILE A 202 -4.41 -2.98 -11.33
N ALA A 203 -4.70 -3.17 -12.60
CA ALA A 203 -5.67 -2.36 -13.32
C ALA A 203 -6.48 -3.23 -14.29
N ALA A 204 -7.79 -2.99 -14.35
CA ALA A 204 -8.74 -3.80 -15.12
C ALA A 204 -8.66 -5.31 -14.80
N GLY A 205 -8.41 -5.65 -13.55
CA GLY A 205 -8.31 -7.04 -13.09
C GLY A 205 -7.02 -7.77 -13.44
N GLU A 206 -5.99 -7.09 -13.94
CA GLU A 206 -4.71 -7.68 -14.39
C GLU A 206 -3.51 -7.05 -13.69
N ASN A 207 -2.43 -7.82 -13.54
CA ASN A 207 -1.14 -7.28 -13.10
C ASN A 207 -0.60 -6.33 -14.17
N ARG A 208 -0.25 -5.11 -13.77
CA ARG A 208 0.40 -4.12 -14.64
C ARG A 208 1.89 -3.96 -14.33
N ALA A 209 2.24 -4.01 -13.05
CA ALA A 209 3.62 -3.99 -12.60
C ALA A 209 3.72 -4.69 -11.24
N GLN A 210 4.85 -5.34 -10.96
CA GLN A 210 5.11 -5.92 -9.64
C GLN A 210 6.61 -6.00 -9.38
N GLY A 211 6.99 -5.95 -8.10
CA GLY A 211 8.35 -6.05 -7.63
C GLY A 211 8.62 -5.15 -6.43
N THR A 212 9.88 -5.04 -6.06
CA THR A 212 10.36 -4.02 -5.12
C THR A 212 10.30 -2.63 -5.77
N LEU A 213 10.36 -1.56 -4.98
CA LEU A 213 10.39 -0.20 -5.53
C LEU A 213 11.59 0.01 -6.47
N ASP A 214 12.75 -0.55 -6.12
CA ASP A 214 13.96 -0.45 -6.94
C ASP A 214 13.82 -1.19 -8.28
N GLU A 215 13.21 -2.37 -8.29
CA GLU A 215 12.91 -3.10 -9.52
C GLU A 215 11.92 -2.34 -10.42
N LEU A 216 10.88 -1.76 -9.82
CA LEU A 216 9.91 -0.93 -10.52
C LEU A 216 10.56 0.34 -11.10
N ARG A 217 11.47 0.99 -10.34
CA ARG A 217 12.27 2.12 -10.79
C ARG A 217 13.27 1.74 -11.90
N ALA A 218 13.89 0.57 -11.80
CA ALA A 218 14.83 0.10 -12.81
C ALA A 218 14.16 -0.15 -14.17
N ALA A 219 12.87 -0.53 -14.16
CA ALA A 219 12.07 -0.65 -15.38
C ALA A 219 11.68 0.70 -16.01
N TRP A 220 11.94 1.82 -15.33
CA TRP A 220 11.62 3.16 -15.79
C TRP A 220 12.76 3.70 -16.64
N GLN A 221 12.46 4.04 -17.89
CA GLN A 221 13.45 4.42 -18.89
C GLN A 221 13.94 5.87 -18.78
N THR A 222 13.38 6.68 -17.88
CA THR A 222 13.74 8.10 -17.72
C THR A 222 13.98 8.45 -16.25
N ARG A 223 14.69 9.55 -16.02
CA ARG A 223 14.86 10.22 -14.72
C ARG A 223 14.46 11.68 -14.87
N THR A 224 13.97 12.29 -13.80
CA THR A 224 13.71 13.73 -13.80
C THR A 224 14.93 14.45 -13.25
N LEU A 225 15.48 15.37 -14.05
CA LEU A 225 16.51 16.28 -13.59
C LEU A 225 15.86 17.62 -13.22
N ARG A 226 16.06 18.05 -11.99
CA ARG A 226 15.69 19.39 -11.50
C ARG A 226 16.91 20.25 -11.33
N VAL A 227 16.92 21.43 -11.98
CA VAL A 227 18.05 22.36 -11.97
C VAL A 227 17.59 23.79 -11.67
N ALA A 228 18.35 24.49 -10.83
CA ALA A 228 18.19 25.93 -10.59
C ALA A 228 19.54 26.67 -10.69
N PRO A 229 19.54 27.96 -11.13
CA PRO A 229 18.41 28.70 -11.65
C PRO A 229 17.99 28.22 -13.03
N GLY A 230 16.69 28.35 -13.32
CA GLY A 230 16.10 28.00 -14.62
C GLY A 230 16.32 29.04 -15.67
N THR A 231 17.57 29.24 -16.12
CA THR A 231 17.89 30.20 -17.20
C THR A 231 17.62 29.62 -18.58
N GLY A 232 17.46 30.51 -19.57
CA GLY A 232 17.35 30.09 -20.97
C GLY A 232 18.60 29.35 -21.48
N GLY A 233 19.77 29.61 -20.89
CA GLY A 233 21.02 28.91 -21.19
C GLY A 233 21.01 27.48 -20.68
N VAL A 234 20.58 27.26 -19.45
CA VAL A 234 20.40 25.93 -18.85
C VAL A 234 19.39 25.11 -19.67
N ARG A 235 18.25 25.69 -20.00
CA ARG A 235 17.22 25.04 -20.82
C ARG A 235 17.76 24.60 -22.17
N ALA A 236 18.40 25.52 -22.91
CA ALA A 236 18.96 25.26 -24.24
C ALA A 236 20.07 24.17 -24.20
N LEU A 237 20.83 24.08 -23.11
CA LEU A 237 21.86 23.06 -22.93
C LEU A 237 21.22 21.68 -22.71
N LEU A 238 20.22 21.58 -21.84
CA LEU A 238 19.52 20.33 -21.55
C LEU A 238 18.78 19.77 -22.77
N GLU A 239 18.10 20.63 -23.54
CA GLU A 239 17.42 20.25 -24.78
C GLU A 239 18.39 19.74 -25.86
N ARG A 240 19.58 20.37 -25.99
CA ARG A 240 20.55 20.02 -27.06
C ARG A 240 21.47 18.88 -26.71
N GLN A 241 22.03 18.84 -25.48
CA GLN A 241 23.09 17.88 -25.15
C GLN A 241 22.58 16.59 -24.55
N ALA A 242 21.46 16.61 -23.84
CA ALA A 242 20.99 15.47 -23.09
C ALA A 242 19.79 14.73 -23.71
N GLY A 243 19.28 15.23 -24.86
CA GLY A 243 18.05 14.66 -25.45
C GLY A 243 16.83 14.77 -24.53
N GLY A 244 16.89 15.73 -23.61
CA GLY A 244 15.88 15.91 -22.57
C GLY A 244 14.63 16.59 -23.10
N SER A 245 13.47 16.17 -22.57
CA SER A 245 12.21 16.85 -22.75
C SER A 245 11.87 17.71 -21.54
N PHE A 246 11.53 18.97 -21.77
CA PHE A 246 11.08 19.90 -20.74
C PHE A 246 9.75 19.40 -20.13
N ILE A 247 9.67 19.36 -18.80
CA ILE A 247 8.46 18.97 -18.06
C ILE A 247 7.77 20.22 -17.51
N ALA A 248 8.46 20.99 -16.67
CA ALA A 248 7.89 22.13 -15.97
C ALA A 248 8.94 23.17 -15.58
N ASP A 249 8.48 24.41 -15.32
CA ASP A 249 9.21 25.46 -14.61
C ASP A 249 8.47 25.73 -13.29
N ASN A 250 9.11 25.37 -12.18
CA ASN A 250 8.59 25.51 -10.84
C ASN A 250 9.39 26.59 -10.10
N ASP A 251 8.93 27.84 -10.17
CA ASP A 251 9.55 29.00 -9.50
C ASP A 251 11.04 29.14 -9.77
N GLY A 252 11.41 29.05 -11.06
CA GLY A 252 12.80 29.18 -11.52
C GLY A 252 13.66 27.94 -11.34
N LYS A 253 13.03 26.79 -11.08
CA LYS A 253 13.62 25.44 -11.16
C LYS A 253 13.06 24.72 -12.38
N LEU A 254 13.93 24.32 -13.29
CA LEU A 254 13.53 23.58 -14.48
C LEU A 254 13.54 22.06 -14.19
N ASP A 255 12.46 21.40 -14.50
CA ASP A 255 12.33 19.94 -14.49
C ASP A 255 12.42 19.41 -15.93
N PHE A 256 13.33 18.45 -16.15
CA PHE A 256 13.54 17.78 -17.44
C PHE A 256 13.45 16.27 -17.29
N SER A 257 12.78 15.61 -18.22
CA SER A 257 12.86 14.16 -18.38
C SER A 257 14.06 13.81 -19.23
N LEU A 258 14.96 13.00 -18.70
CA LEU A 258 16.18 12.52 -19.36
C LEU A 258 16.20 11.00 -19.41
N PRO A 259 16.84 10.38 -20.40
CA PRO A 259 17.08 8.93 -20.39
C PRO A 259 17.75 8.47 -19.11
N ALA A 260 17.39 7.29 -18.61
CA ALA A 260 17.92 6.77 -17.35
C ALA A 260 19.43 6.48 -17.40
N ASP A 261 19.98 6.24 -18.60
CA ASP A 261 21.39 5.98 -18.89
C ASP A 261 22.21 7.24 -19.10
N THR A 262 21.64 8.44 -18.91
CA THR A 262 22.34 9.72 -19.03
C THR A 262 23.51 9.78 -18.04
N ASP A 263 24.70 10.20 -18.49
CA ASP A 263 25.81 10.54 -17.59
C ASP A 263 25.52 11.87 -16.87
N PHE A 264 24.76 11.77 -15.76
CA PHE A 264 24.36 12.93 -14.97
C PHE A 264 25.55 13.68 -14.37
N ALA A 265 26.70 13.00 -14.13
CA ALA A 265 27.89 13.64 -13.61
C ALA A 265 28.58 14.49 -14.69
N ALA A 266 28.66 14.00 -15.91
CA ALA A 266 29.15 14.78 -17.04
C ALA A 266 28.24 15.99 -17.36
N LEU A 267 26.92 15.77 -17.28
CA LEU A 267 25.94 16.83 -17.50
C LEU A 267 26.05 17.93 -16.44
N LEU A 268 26.21 17.57 -15.16
CA LEU A 268 26.48 18.58 -14.10
C LEU A 268 27.73 19.41 -14.37
N ARG A 269 28.84 18.75 -14.75
CA ARG A 269 30.08 19.47 -15.10
C ARG A 269 29.86 20.48 -16.24
N SER A 270 29.10 20.10 -17.26
CA SER A 270 28.78 20.99 -18.40
C SER A 270 27.90 22.17 -17.96
N LEU A 271 26.91 21.91 -17.08
CA LEU A 271 26.02 22.95 -16.55
C LEU A 271 26.79 23.97 -15.70
N VAL A 272 27.62 23.52 -14.77
CA VAL A 272 28.43 24.37 -13.88
C VAL A 272 29.47 25.16 -14.67
N GLY A 273 29.98 24.61 -15.77
CA GLY A 273 30.90 25.33 -16.66
C GLY A 273 30.24 26.45 -17.51
N ALA A 274 28.93 26.35 -17.72
CA ALA A 274 28.18 27.31 -18.56
C ALA A 274 27.41 28.34 -17.71
N GLU A 275 26.93 27.97 -16.53
CA GLU A 275 26.03 28.78 -15.70
C GLU A 275 26.32 28.59 -14.21
N ALA A 276 25.93 29.57 -13.38
CA ALA A 276 26.03 29.48 -11.92
C ALA A 276 24.88 28.60 -11.37
N ILE A 277 25.06 27.28 -11.29
CA ILE A 277 24.07 26.34 -10.80
C ILE A 277 24.02 26.38 -9.26
N THR A 278 22.85 26.57 -8.69
CA THR A 278 22.59 26.57 -7.23
C THR A 278 21.93 25.30 -6.70
N SER A 279 21.25 24.58 -7.57
CA SER A 279 20.63 23.29 -7.23
C SER A 279 20.66 22.36 -8.44
N TYR A 280 20.99 21.09 -8.17
CA TYR A 280 21.00 20.02 -9.17
C TYR A 280 20.57 18.74 -8.48
N GLU A 281 19.45 18.19 -8.90
CA GLU A 281 18.84 17.02 -8.28
C GLU A 281 18.36 16.03 -9.36
N VAL A 282 18.83 14.80 -9.26
CA VAL A 282 18.31 13.70 -10.10
C VAL A 282 17.23 12.98 -9.29
N ILE A 283 16.01 13.08 -9.75
CA ILE A 283 14.82 12.56 -9.07
C ILE A 283 14.44 11.24 -9.73
N GLU A 284 14.41 10.20 -8.93
CA GLU A 284 13.87 8.92 -9.35
C GLU A 284 12.34 8.94 -9.30
N PRO A 285 11.66 8.15 -10.16
CA PRO A 285 10.21 8.09 -10.15
C PRO A 285 9.71 7.59 -8.77
N SER A 286 8.72 8.27 -8.23
CA SER A 286 7.99 7.85 -7.04
C SER A 286 7.09 6.66 -7.36
N LEU A 287 6.61 5.95 -6.33
CA LEU A 287 5.57 4.93 -6.51
C LEU A 287 4.32 5.52 -7.17
N HIS A 288 4.02 6.79 -6.91
CA HIS A 288 2.92 7.50 -7.53
C HIS A 288 3.10 7.64 -9.05
N ASP A 289 4.29 8.04 -9.51
CA ASP A 289 4.59 8.17 -10.94
C ASP A 289 4.47 6.81 -11.65
N ILE A 290 5.02 5.77 -11.03
CA ILE A 290 4.94 4.40 -11.52
C ILE A 290 3.48 3.94 -11.60
N TYR A 291 2.68 4.22 -10.57
CA TYR A 291 1.27 3.89 -10.52
C TYR A 291 0.47 4.57 -11.65
N ILE A 292 0.64 5.88 -11.83
CA ILE A 292 -0.05 6.63 -12.89
C ILE A 292 0.24 6.00 -14.25
N ARG A 293 1.52 5.79 -14.59
CA ARG A 293 1.89 5.19 -15.87
C ARG A 293 1.33 3.78 -16.07
N ALA A 294 1.35 2.95 -15.01
CA ALA A 294 0.85 1.59 -15.08
C ALA A 294 -0.68 1.54 -15.29
N THR A 295 -1.39 2.58 -14.86
CA THR A 295 -2.86 2.66 -14.94
C THR A 295 -3.38 3.44 -16.13
N GLU A 296 -2.62 4.42 -16.67
CA GLU A 296 -3.01 5.21 -17.86
C GLU A 296 -3.06 4.39 -19.17
N GLN A 297 -2.37 3.25 -19.21
CA GLN A 297 -2.36 2.37 -20.39
C GLN A 297 -3.62 1.49 -20.53
N VAL A 298 -4.64 1.72 -19.72
CA VAL A 298 -5.92 0.99 -19.79
C VAL A 298 -6.91 1.84 -20.59
N PRO A 299 -7.38 1.40 -21.77
CA PRO A 299 -8.50 2.06 -22.46
C PRO A 299 -9.72 2.04 -21.53
N ALA A 300 -10.43 3.17 -21.42
CA ALA A 300 -11.65 3.32 -20.64
C ALA A 300 -12.78 2.44 -21.19
#